data_cc911eb26b177eeb89da1a007d4be0de
#
_entry.id   cc911eb26b177eeb89da1a007d4be0de
#
_cell.length_a   1.000
_cell.length_b   1.000
_cell.length_c   1.000
_cell.angle_alpha   90.00
_cell.angle_beta   90.00
_cell.angle_gamma   90.00
#
_symmetry.space_group_name_H-M   'P 1'
#
loop_
_entity.id
_entity.type
_entity.pdbx_description
1 polymer ?
#
loop_
_entity_poly.entity_id
_entity_poly.type
_entity_poly.pdbx_seq_one_letter_code
_entity_poly.pdbx_strand_id
1 'polypeptide(L)'
;PQFVFSLFSVFGWCCMRLLHGHRNWGKLLGLVVGAVAFFCFIYGFTEGFPKMQVKRITIYVPNLPKSFEGYRIVQFSDIHLGSYYGWRGHLPQRDIDSINAEKPDLICFTGDLQNVTPDELPEYQALLSSLKARDGVMSVLGNHDYTYYMDVDDEQEIAALEKRMQDFQRSCGWRLLMNEHVAVHRGADSIYVAGTENYDKPKRTNVRKALYGIRPGSFVLMLQHIPKQWRETWPSIINKEKDEDGDVIGPDRKDSLVVAPQLTLSGHTHAGQVSVLGLRPSMFTPYDYGLFEEEGCQLYTTSGLGGTVPIRIGATAEIVVITLKRK
;
A
#
# COMPACT_ATOMS: atom_id res chain seq x y z
N PRO A 1 -24.26 15.75 1.23
CA PRO A 1 -25.45 16.15 0.46
C PRO A 1 -25.89 17.58 0.77
N GLN A 2 -26.09 17.94 2.05
CA GLN A 2 -26.56 19.26 2.46
C GLN A 2 -25.64 20.40 2.00
N PHE A 3 -24.33 20.26 2.13
CA PHE A 3 -23.35 21.24 1.64
C PHE A 3 -23.47 21.44 0.12
N VAL A 4 -23.58 20.34 -0.63
CA VAL A 4 -23.76 20.36 -2.10
C VAL A 4 -25.05 21.10 -2.46
N PHE A 5 -26.18 20.75 -1.81
CA PHE A 5 -27.44 21.45 -2.02
C PHE A 5 -27.32 22.96 -1.75
N SER A 6 -26.69 23.34 -0.63
CA SER A 6 -26.51 24.75 -0.26
C SER A 6 -25.66 25.50 -1.28
N LEU A 7 -24.54 24.89 -1.73
CA LEU A 7 -23.66 25.48 -2.74
C LEU A 7 -24.41 25.80 -4.04
N PHE A 8 -25.12 24.82 -4.59
CA PHE A 8 -25.91 25.02 -5.82
C PHE A 8 -27.07 25.98 -5.62
N SER A 9 -27.71 26.00 -4.44
CA SER A 9 -28.79 26.90 -4.12
C SER A 9 -28.34 28.36 -4.07
N VAL A 10 -27.18 28.62 -3.45
CA VAL A 10 -26.58 29.97 -3.40
C VAL A 10 -26.12 30.41 -4.79
N PHE A 11 -25.42 29.55 -5.51
CA PHE A 11 -25.00 29.84 -6.87
C PHE A 11 -26.17 30.16 -7.79
N GLY A 12 -27.22 29.33 -7.76
CA GLY A 12 -28.44 29.56 -8.52
C GLY A 12 -29.19 30.82 -8.12
N TRP A 13 -29.12 31.21 -6.84
CA TRP A 13 -29.68 32.47 -6.37
C TRP A 13 -28.88 33.68 -6.94
N CYS A 14 -27.57 33.61 -6.93
CA CYS A 14 -26.72 34.63 -7.54
C CYS A 14 -27.00 34.78 -9.05
N CYS A 15 -27.05 33.65 -9.79
CA CYS A 15 -27.43 33.67 -11.20
C CYS A 15 -28.79 34.26 -11.47
N MET A 16 -29.80 33.90 -10.66
CA MET A 16 -31.16 34.44 -10.76
C MET A 16 -31.16 35.96 -10.58
N ARG A 17 -30.38 36.47 -9.63
CA ARG A 17 -30.28 37.93 -9.37
C ARG A 17 -29.58 38.67 -10.53
N LEU A 18 -28.44 38.13 -11.00
CA LEU A 18 -27.66 38.73 -12.06
C LEU A 18 -28.38 38.73 -13.41
N LEU A 19 -29.11 37.67 -13.72
CA LEU A 19 -29.84 37.49 -14.99
C LEU A 19 -31.29 37.94 -14.95
N HIS A 20 -31.71 38.60 -13.87
CA HIS A 20 -33.08 39.06 -13.65
C HIS A 20 -34.13 37.91 -13.77
N GLY A 21 -33.74 36.69 -13.45
CA GLY A 21 -34.62 35.51 -13.51
C GLY A 21 -35.62 35.44 -12.36
N HIS A 22 -36.72 34.71 -12.57
CA HIS A 22 -37.79 34.56 -11.56
C HIS A 22 -37.70 33.27 -10.76
N ARG A 23 -36.84 32.30 -11.16
CA ARG A 23 -36.72 30.99 -10.51
C ARG A 23 -35.27 30.66 -10.19
N ASN A 24 -35.05 30.18 -8.96
CA ASN A 24 -33.73 29.65 -8.54
C ASN A 24 -33.63 28.17 -8.94
N TRP A 25 -33.22 27.91 -10.20
CA TRP A 25 -32.98 26.56 -10.70
C TRP A 25 -31.83 25.81 -9.96
N GLY A 26 -30.94 26.55 -9.31
CA GLY A 26 -29.89 25.98 -8.47
C GLY A 26 -30.43 25.13 -7.31
N LYS A 27 -31.59 25.43 -6.77
CA LYS A 27 -32.25 24.59 -5.75
C LYS A 27 -32.59 23.19 -6.28
N LEU A 28 -33.20 23.14 -7.48
CA LEU A 28 -33.52 21.84 -8.10
C LEU A 28 -32.27 21.05 -8.46
N LEU A 29 -31.29 21.71 -9.09
CA LEU A 29 -30.02 21.09 -9.42
C LEU A 29 -29.29 20.62 -8.16
N GLY A 30 -29.23 21.44 -7.12
CA GLY A 30 -28.62 21.09 -5.84
C GLY A 30 -29.32 19.91 -5.15
N LEU A 31 -30.66 19.82 -5.26
CA LEU A 31 -31.39 18.65 -4.76
C LEU A 31 -31.04 17.38 -5.51
N VAL A 32 -30.97 17.42 -6.83
CA VAL A 32 -30.60 16.26 -7.67
C VAL A 32 -29.17 15.82 -7.39
N VAL A 33 -28.21 16.75 -7.45
CA VAL A 33 -26.80 16.43 -7.20
C VAL A 33 -26.58 15.95 -5.76
N GLY A 34 -27.26 16.57 -4.79
CA GLY A 34 -27.24 16.14 -3.39
C GLY A 34 -27.81 14.72 -3.18
N ALA A 35 -28.89 14.39 -3.87
CA ALA A 35 -29.47 13.04 -3.86
C ALA A 35 -28.51 12.02 -4.50
N VAL A 36 -27.92 12.34 -5.65
CA VAL A 36 -26.90 11.48 -6.30
C VAL A 36 -25.72 11.26 -5.36
N ALA A 37 -25.18 12.31 -4.76
CA ALA A 37 -24.06 12.20 -3.80
C ALA A 37 -24.45 11.33 -2.59
N PHE A 38 -25.68 11.44 -2.09
CA PHE A 38 -26.17 10.60 -1.00
C PHE A 38 -26.22 9.12 -1.39
N PHE A 39 -26.78 8.80 -2.56
CA PHE A 39 -26.86 7.41 -3.02
C PHE A 39 -25.46 6.85 -3.37
N CYS A 40 -24.56 7.66 -3.92
CA CYS A 40 -23.16 7.25 -4.12
C CYS A 40 -22.47 6.94 -2.78
N PHE A 41 -22.73 7.72 -1.74
CA PHE A 41 -22.21 7.45 -0.40
C PHE A 41 -22.74 6.12 0.15
N ILE A 42 -24.06 5.89 0.08
CA ILE A 42 -24.67 4.61 0.50
C ILE A 42 -24.04 3.46 -0.28
N TYR A 43 -23.99 3.56 -1.61
CA TYR A 43 -23.35 2.54 -2.45
C TYR A 43 -21.90 2.27 -2.04
N GLY A 44 -21.10 3.32 -1.86
CA GLY A 44 -19.68 3.19 -1.48
C GLY A 44 -19.49 2.49 -0.15
N PHE A 45 -20.42 2.68 0.79
CA PHE A 45 -20.39 2.08 2.12
C PHE A 45 -20.91 0.64 2.15
N THR A 46 -22.00 0.33 1.41
CA THR A 46 -22.67 -0.98 1.46
C THR A 46 -22.16 -1.97 0.43
N GLU A 47 -21.84 -1.51 -0.77
CA GLU A 47 -21.45 -2.33 -1.91
C GLU A 47 -20.00 -2.11 -2.33
N GLY A 48 -19.58 -0.85 -2.38
CA GLY A 48 -18.26 -0.48 -2.89
C GLY A 48 -17.13 -0.95 -2.00
N PHE A 49 -17.23 -0.73 -0.68
CA PHE A 49 -16.20 -1.15 0.27
C PHE A 49 -16.07 -2.68 0.39
N PRO A 50 -17.15 -3.48 0.47
CA PRO A 50 -17.05 -4.93 0.49
C PRO A 50 -16.54 -5.55 -0.81
N LYS A 51 -16.59 -4.82 -1.93
CA LYS A 51 -16.18 -5.37 -3.22
C LYS A 51 -14.66 -5.53 -3.28
N MET A 52 -14.20 -6.74 -3.61
CA MET A 52 -12.80 -7.09 -3.76
C MET A 52 -12.58 -7.84 -5.07
N GLN A 53 -11.41 -7.69 -5.67
CA GLN A 53 -11.00 -8.42 -6.87
C GLN A 53 -9.63 -9.07 -6.67
N VAL A 54 -9.40 -10.18 -7.35
CA VAL A 54 -8.07 -10.79 -7.48
C VAL A 54 -7.49 -10.40 -8.83
N LYS A 55 -6.49 -9.52 -8.79
CA LYS A 55 -5.80 -9.03 -9.99
C LYS A 55 -4.56 -9.87 -10.26
N ARG A 56 -4.42 -10.39 -11.48
CA ARG A 56 -3.28 -11.22 -11.88
C ARG A 56 -2.43 -10.48 -12.88
N ILE A 57 -1.12 -10.39 -12.60
CA ILE A 57 -0.13 -9.76 -13.47
C ILE A 57 1.08 -10.66 -13.65
N THR A 58 1.78 -10.49 -14.76
CA THR A 58 3.07 -11.15 -15.02
C THR A 58 4.16 -10.10 -15.08
N ILE A 59 5.23 -10.31 -14.33
CA ILE A 59 6.41 -9.43 -14.28
C ILE A 59 7.57 -10.18 -14.92
N TYR A 60 8.19 -9.56 -15.93
CA TYR A 60 9.36 -10.09 -16.62
C TYR A 60 10.63 -9.50 -16.03
N VAL A 61 11.52 -10.38 -15.58
CA VAL A 61 12.76 -10.02 -14.89
C VAL A 61 13.96 -10.61 -15.60
N PRO A 62 14.92 -9.78 -16.07
CA PRO A 62 16.09 -10.29 -16.82
C PRO A 62 16.99 -11.23 -16.04
N ASN A 63 17.20 -10.94 -14.75
CA ASN A 63 18.11 -11.67 -13.87
C ASN A 63 17.40 -12.65 -12.91
N LEU A 64 16.17 -13.06 -13.23
CA LEU A 64 15.45 -14.06 -12.43
C LEU A 64 16.14 -15.42 -12.56
N PRO A 65 16.56 -16.08 -11.46
CA PRO A 65 17.11 -17.43 -11.52
C PRO A 65 16.11 -18.43 -12.10
N LYS A 66 16.61 -19.44 -12.83
CA LYS A 66 15.74 -20.42 -13.54
C LYS A 66 14.78 -21.15 -12.61
N SER A 67 15.20 -21.46 -11.39
CA SER A 67 14.38 -22.16 -10.38
C SER A 67 13.19 -21.33 -9.86
N PHE A 68 13.18 -20.03 -10.15
CA PHE A 68 12.11 -19.10 -9.80
C PHE A 68 11.22 -18.73 -10.99
N GLU A 69 11.39 -19.37 -12.16
CA GLU A 69 10.43 -19.22 -13.26
C GLU A 69 9.05 -19.67 -12.84
N GLY A 70 8.05 -18.81 -13.03
CA GLY A 70 6.68 -19.05 -12.59
C GLY A 70 6.42 -18.84 -11.09
N TYR A 71 7.36 -18.25 -10.35
CA TYR A 71 7.21 -17.95 -8.92
C TYR A 71 6.01 -17.03 -8.69
N ARG A 72 5.11 -17.45 -7.79
CA ARG A 72 3.86 -16.75 -7.51
C ARG A 72 3.95 -15.98 -6.20
N ILE A 73 3.86 -14.67 -6.29
CA ILE A 73 3.79 -13.76 -5.15
C ILE A 73 2.35 -13.26 -5.04
N VAL A 74 1.79 -13.29 -3.83
CA VAL A 74 0.54 -12.60 -3.54
C VAL A 74 0.85 -11.37 -2.70
N GLN A 75 0.53 -10.20 -3.24
CA GLN A 75 0.59 -8.94 -2.50
C GLN A 75 -0.79 -8.56 -1.98
N PHE A 76 -0.84 -8.12 -0.72
CA PHE A 76 -1.97 -7.42 -0.13
C PHE A 76 -1.45 -6.31 0.79
N SER A 77 -2.28 -5.32 1.10
CA SER A 77 -1.88 -4.10 1.83
C SER A 77 -3.09 -3.40 2.41
N ASP A 78 -2.84 -2.46 3.31
CA ASP A 78 -3.82 -1.46 3.71
C ASP A 78 -5.15 -2.10 4.16
N ILE A 79 -5.05 -3.07 5.08
CA ILE A 79 -6.26 -3.73 5.60
C ILE A 79 -7.03 -2.76 6.49
N HIS A 80 -6.34 -2.01 7.38
CA HIS A 80 -6.98 -1.13 8.36
C HIS A 80 -8.07 -1.87 9.15
N LEU A 81 -7.67 -2.89 9.91
CA LEU A 81 -8.58 -3.83 10.58
C LEU A 81 -9.64 -3.14 11.43
N GLY A 82 -9.34 -2.00 12.04
CA GLY A 82 -10.32 -1.18 12.77
C GLY A 82 -11.47 -0.63 11.92
N SER A 83 -11.41 -0.72 10.60
CA SER A 83 -12.52 -0.35 9.71
C SER A 83 -13.56 -1.46 9.50
N TYR A 84 -13.26 -2.69 9.93
CA TYR A 84 -14.10 -3.89 9.72
C TYR A 84 -14.96 -4.23 10.93
N TYR A 85 -15.67 -3.28 11.48
CA TYR A 85 -16.60 -3.55 12.59
C TYR A 85 -18.04 -3.82 12.12
N GLY A 86 -18.83 -4.41 13.00
CA GLY A 86 -20.23 -4.71 12.76
C GLY A 86 -20.44 -5.75 11.65
N TRP A 87 -21.34 -5.48 10.73
CA TRP A 87 -21.69 -6.42 9.65
C TRP A 87 -20.54 -6.70 8.67
N ARG A 88 -19.48 -5.89 8.67
CA ARG A 88 -18.27 -6.08 7.84
C ARG A 88 -17.24 -7.02 8.44
N GLY A 89 -17.39 -7.42 9.70
CA GLY A 89 -16.41 -8.26 10.40
C GLY A 89 -16.08 -9.61 9.73
N HIS A 90 -16.92 -10.07 8.80
CA HIS A 90 -16.66 -11.29 8.02
C HIS A 90 -15.75 -11.07 6.80
N LEU A 91 -15.52 -9.83 6.36
CA LEU A 91 -14.79 -9.53 5.14
C LEU A 91 -13.29 -9.92 5.24
N PRO A 92 -12.57 -9.67 6.34
CA PRO A 92 -11.18 -10.12 6.46
C PRO A 92 -11.02 -11.62 6.29
N GLN A 93 -11.96 -12.44 6.79
CA GLN A 93 -11.93 -13.90 6.60
C GLN A 93 -12.01 -14.25 5.09
N ARG A 94 -12.97 -13.66 4.37
CA ARG A 94 -13.12 -13.86 2.92
C ARG A 94 -11.83 -13.50 2.16
N ASP A 95 -11.19 -12.39 2.55
CA ASP A 95 -10.01 -11.87 1.87
C ASP A 95 -8.79 -12.79 2.12
N ILE A 96 -8.60 -13.27 3.36
CA ILE A 96 -7.56 -14.25 3.71
C ILE A 96 -7.80 -15.58 3.01
N ASP A 97 -9.04 -16.06 2.94
CA ASP A 97 -9.38 -17.28 2.20
C ASP A 97 -9.07 -17.14 0.71
N SER A 98 -9.33 -15.96 0.13
CA SER A 98 -9.01 -15.66 -1.26
C SER A 98 -7.50 -15.64 -1.52
N ILE A 99 -6.69 -15.09 -0.59
CA ILE A 99 -5.22 -15.13 -0.66
C ILE A 99 -4.74 -16.60 -0.64
N ASN A 100 -5.22 -17.40 0.31
CA ASN A 100 -4.84 -18.81 0.44
C ASN A 100 -5.25 -19.66 -0.77
N ALA A 101 -6.41 -19.36 -1.39
CA ALA A 101 -6.89 -20.05 -2.58
C ALA A 101 -5.97 -19.87 -3.79
N GLU A 102 -5.18 -18.79 -3.85
CA GLU A 102 -4.20 -18.56 -4.92
C GLU A 102 -2.95 -19.43 -4.79
N LYS A 103 -2.76 -20.14 -3.67
CA LYS A 103 -1.61 -21.04 -3.42
C LYS A 103 -0.28 -20.37 -3.74
N PRO A 104 0.04 -19.24 -3.11
CA PRO A 104 1.26 -18.50 -3.39
C PRO A 104 2.52 -19.24 -2.96
N ASP A 105 3.63 -18.95 -3.64
CA ASP A 105 4.95 -19.30 -3.13
C ASP A 105 5.36 -18.36 -1.99
N LEU A 106 5.05 -17.08 -2.12
CA LEU A 106 5.33 -16.02 -1.13
C LEU A 106 4.12 -15.10 -0.99
N ILE A 107 3.84 -14.69 0.24
CA ILE A 107 2.89 -13.61 0.51
C ILE A 107 3.67 -12.37 0.96
N CYS A 108 3.34 -11.21 0.39
CA CYS A 108 3.92 -9.92 0.72
C CYS A 108 2.84 -8.98 1.26
N PHE A 109 3.00 -8.53 2.50
CA PHE A 109 2.18 -7.50 3.10
C PHE A 109 2.92 -6.16 3.10
N THR A 110 2.34 -5.14 2.48
CA THR A 110 3.00 -3.85 2.26
C THR A 110 2.51 -2.73 3.19
N GLY A 111 2.08 -3.09 4.42
CA GLY A 111 1.83 -2.14 5.51
C GLY A 111 0.37 -1.73 5.70
N ASP A 112 0.12 -0.96 6.74
CA ASP A 112 -1.17 -0.49 7.22
C ASP A 112 -2.12 -1.63 7.60
N LEU A 113 -1.72 -2.36 8.67
CA LEU A 113 -2.51 -3.43 9.25
C LEU A 113 -3.59 -2.89 10.19
N GLN A 114 -3.21 -2.00 11.11
CA GLN A 114 -4.15 -1.29 12.00
C GLN A 114 -4.70 -0.02 11.32
N ASN A 115 -5.83 0.46 11.82
CA ASN A 115 -6.37 1.76 11.40
C ASN A 115 -5.84 2.90 12.29
N VAL A 116 -5.88 2.73 13.60
CA VAL A 116 -5.43 3.74 14.58
C VAL A 116 -4.54 3.14 15.66
N THR A 117 -4.94 2.00 16.27
CA THR A 117 -4.29 1.46 17.48
C THR A 117 -4.09 -0.05 17.41
N PRO A 118 -3.01 -0.58 18.05
CA PRO A 118 -2.80 -2.02 18.14
C PRO A 118 -3.90 -2.79 18.88
N ASP A 119 -4.82 -2.11 19.58
CA ASP A 119 -5.97 -2.74 20.25
C ASP A 119 -6.98 -3.33 19.27
N GLU A 120 -6.93 -2.91 18.00
CA GLU A 120 -7.76 -3.44 16.91
C GLU A 120 -7.38 -4.86 16.49
N LEU A 121 -6.19 -5.34 16.85
CA LEU A 121 -5.55 -6.48 16.21
C LEU A 121 -5.81 -7.84 16.87
N PRO A 122 -5.94 -7.98 18.21
CA PRO A 122 -5.90 -9.29 18.88
C PRO A 122 -6.94 -10.29 18.37
N GLU A 123 -8.15 -9.83 18.02
CA GLU A 123 -9.22 -10.70 17.52
C GLU A 123 -8.89 -11.32 16.15
N TYR A 124 -8.00 -10.72 15.37
CA TYR A 124 -7.60 -11.18 14.04
C TYR A 124 -6.35 -12.07 14.04
N GLN A 125 -5.70 -12.32 15.19
CA GLN A 125 -4.44 -13.06 15.25
C GLN A 125 -4.56 -14.45 14.62
N ALA A 126 -5.57 -15.22 15.00
CA ALA A 126 -5.79 -16.56 14.47
C ALA A 126 -6.03 -16.54 12.95
N LEU A 127 -6.80 -15.55 12.48
CA LEU A 127 -7.09 -15.36 11.06
C LEU A 127 -5.81 -15.06 10.28
N LEU A 128 -5.02 -14.07 10.71
CA LEU A 128 -3.80 -13.65 10.02
C LEU A 128 -2.72 -14.74 10.08
N SER A 129 -2.66 -15.51 11.16
CA SER A 129 -1.78 -16.68 11.27
C SER A 129 -2.18 -17.83 10.33
N SER A 130 -3.39 -17.81 9.76
CA SER A 130 -3.88 -18.83 8.82
C SER A 130 -3.41 -18.63 7.39
N LEU A 131 -2.70 -17.54 7.08
CA LEU A 131 -2.07 -17.31 5.78
C LEU A 131 -1.06 -18.42 5.45
N LYS A 132 -1.13 -18.95 4.23
CA LYS A 132 -0.34 -20.09 3.79
C LYS A 132 0.43 -19.75 2.52
N ALA A 133 1.75 -19.73 2.61
CA ALA A 133 2.64 -19.68 1.48
C ALA A 133 3.82 -20.61 1.70
N ARG A 134 4.41 -21.13 0.63
CA ARG A 134 5.56 -22.04 0.69
C ARG A 134 6.76 -21.40 1.41
N ASP A 135 7.05 -20.15 1.06
CA ASP A 135 8.19 -19.38 1.57
C ASP A 135 7.74 -18.36 2.66
N GLY A 136 6.50 -18.54 3.16
CA GLY A 136 5.93 -17.76 4.26
C GLY A 136 5.36 -16.40 3.88
N VAL A 137 5.16 -15.57 4.90
CA VAL A 137 4.66 -14.21 4.78
C VAL A 137 5.77 -13.25 5.15
N MET A 138 6.05 -12.29 4.27
CA MET A 138 6.98 -11.18 4.52
C MET A 138 6.22 -9.88 4.56
N SER A 139 6.54 -9.03 5.53
CA SER A 139 5.79 -7.80 5.78
C SER A 139 6.70 -6.61 6.04
N VAL A 140 6.16 -5.43 5.80
CA VAL A 140 6.69 -4.14 6.27
C VAL A 140 5.60 -3.37 7.00
N LEU A 141 5.97 -2.35 7.75
CA LEU A 141 5.03 -1.44 8.41
C LEU A 141 4.63 -0.31 7.45
N GLY A 142 3.36 0.09 7.54
CA GLY A 142 2.87 1.33 6.93
C GLY A 142 2.82 2.48 7.95
N ASN A 143 2.39 3.66 7.51
CA ASN A 143 2.35 4.84 8.38
C ASN A 143 1.32 4.74 9.50
N HIS A 144 0.23 3.99 9.31
CA HIS A 144 -0.76 3.72 10.35
C HIS A 144 -0.27 2.68 11.38
N ASP A 145 0.73 1.88 11.07
CA ASP A 145 1.31 0.90 12.00
C ASP A 145 2.27 1.55 13.02
N TYR A 146 2.45 2.87 12.97
CA TYR A 146 3.13 3.69 13.96
C TYR A 146 2.14 4.54 14.74
N THR A 147 2.62 5.21 15.79
CA THR A 147 1.77 6.01 16.69
C THR A 147 1.41 7.40 16.17
N TYR A 148 1.84 7.77 14.97
CA TYR A 148 1.65 9.12 14.43
C TYR A 148 0.19 9.61 14.40
N TYR A 149 -0.76 8.69 14.28
CA TYR A 149 -2.21 8.99 14.27
C TYR A 149 -2.88 8.80 15.63
N MET A 150 -2.10 8.54 16.67
CA MET A 150 -2.58 8.40 18.04
C MET A 150 -2.33 9.72 18.80
N ASP A 151 -3.18 10.02 19.76
CA ASP A 151 -2.98 11.17 20.68
C ASP A 151 -2.12 10.72 21.86
N VAL A 152 -0.82 10.49 21.59
CA VAL A 152 0.17 9.99 22.56
C VAL A 152 1.45 10.79 22.39
N ASP A 153 1.91 11.40 23.46
CA ASP A 153 3.13 12.22 23.50
C ASP A 153 4.26 11.59 24.33
N ASP A 154 3.96 10.58 25.15
CA ASP A 154 4.97 9.91 25.97
C ASP A 154 5.83 8.96 25.14
N GLU A 155 7.15 9.17 25.13
CA GLU A 155 8.09 8.39 24.32
C GLU A 155 8.11 6.90 24.70
N GLN A 156 7.90 6.57 25.99
CA GLN A 156 7.89 5.18 26.44
C GLN A 156 6.60 4.48 25.99
N GLU A 157 5.47 5.18 26.04
CA GLU A 157 4.20 4.67 25.54
C GLU A 157 4.23 4.49 24.02
N ILE A 158 4.78 5.46 23.27
CA ILE A 158 5.02 5.35 21.83
C ILE A 158 5.82 4.10 21.51
N ALA A 159 6.97 3.92 22.18
CA ALA A 159 7.84 2.76 21.95
C ALA A 159 7.12 1.42 22.28
N ALA A 160 6.31 1.40 23.34
CA ALA A 160 5.55 0.22 23.74
C ALA A 160 4.45 -0.15 22.73
N LEU A 161 3.71 0.84 22.22
CA LEU A 161 2.66 0.64 21.21
C LEU A 161 3.23 0.17 19.87
N GLU A 162 4.31 0.79 19.40
CA GLU A 162 4.99 0.38 18.17
C GLU A 162 5.58 -1.02 18.30
N LYS A 163 6.14 -1.35 19.47
CA LYS A 163 6.61 -2.70 19.75
C LYS A 163 5.48 -3.73 19.73
N ARG A 164 4.31 -3.41 20.30
CA ARG A 164 3.11 -4.28 20.24
C ARG A 164 2.72 -4.59 18.81
N MET A 165 2.70 -3.60 17.92
CA MET A 165 2.42 -3.80 16.48
C MET A 165 3.43 -4.75 15.85
N GLN A 166 4.72 -4.53 16.07
CA GLN A 166 5.78 -5.38 15.54
C GLN A 166 5.69 -6.82 16.07
N ASP A 167 5.49 -6.97 17.40
CA ASP A 167 5.38 -8.27 18.04
C ASP A 167 4.11 -9.00 17.56
N PHE A 168 3.02 -8.28 17.31
CA PHE A 168 1.80 -8.85 16.76
C PHE A 168 2.03 -9.48 15.39
N GLN A 169 2.65 -8.78 14.44
CA GLN A 169 2.95 -9.35 13.12
C GLN A 169 3.86 -10.58 13.23
N ARG A 170 4.90 -10.52 14.08
CA ARG A 170 5.76 -11.67 14.34
C ARG A 170 5.01 -12.84 14.98
N SER A 171 4.07 -12.57 15.88
CA SER A 171 3.25 -13.62 16.53
C SER A 171 2.28 -14.31 15.56
N CYS A 172 1.92 -13.64 14.44
CA CYS A 172 1.20 -14.26 13.32
C CYS A 172 2.09 -15.16 12.45
N GLY A 173 3.39 -15.28 12.77
CA GLY A 173 4.36 -16.05 11.99
C GLY A 173 4.90 -15.29 10.79
N TRP A 174 4.69 -13.99 10.70
CA TRP A 174 5.19 -13.16 9.60
C TRP A 174 6.64 -12.73 9.82
N ARG A 175 7.42 -12.70 8.75
CA ARG A 175 8.76 -12.10 8.75
C ARG A 175 8.62 -10.60 8.49
N LEU A 176 8.60 -9.82 9.57
CA LEU A 176 8.62 -8.36 9.50
C LEU A 176 10.02 -7.87 9.15
N LEU A 177 10.14 -7.13 8.04
CA LEU A 177 11.39 -6.56 7.54
C LEU A 177 11.49 -5.08 7.90
N MET A 178 12.52 -4.74 8.68
CA MET A 178 12.75 -3.39 9.19
C MET A 178 14.13 -2.87 8.78
N ASN A 179 14.22 -2.34 7.56
CA ASN A 179 15.48 -1.95 6.91
C ASN A 179 16.45 -3.14 6.82
N GLU A 180 15.95 -4.29 6.41
CA GLU A 180 16.69 -5.54 6.27
C GLU A 180 16.22 -6.34 5.06
N HIS A 181 16.95 -7.41 4.72
CA HIS A 181 16.54 -8.36 3.71
C HIS A 181 16.71 -9.81 4.17
N VAL A 182 16.07 -10.71 3.44
CA VAL A 182 16.22 -12.16 3.59
C VAL A 182 16.42 -12.79 2.22
N ALA A 183 17.17 -13.88 2.19
CA ALA A 183 17.30 -14.71 0.99
C ALA A 183 16.25 -15.82 1.01
N VAL A 184 15.57 -16.02 -0.12
CA VAL A 184 14.70 -17.17 -0.39
C VAL A 184 15.45 -18.11 -1.32
N HIS A 185 15.59 -19.37 -0.91
CA HIS A 185 16.42 -20.35 -1.61
C HIS A 185 15.58 -21.39 -2.35
N ARG A 186 16.02 -21.75 -3.57
CA ARG A 186 15.51 -22.89 -4.35
C ARG A 186 16.68 -23.66 -4.96
N GLY A 187 17.07 -24.77 -4.32
CA GLY A 187 18.29 -25.49 -4.69
C GLY A 187 19.52 -24.61 -4.51
N ALA A 188 20.31 -24.41 -5.57
CA ALA A 188 21.47 -23.54 -5.57
C ALA A 188 21.13 -22.06 -5.84
N ASP A 189 19.92 -21.77 -6.30
CA ASP A 189 19.48 -20.42 -6.63
C ASP A 189 18.87 -19.69 -5.43
N SER A 190 18.97 -18.37 -5.44
CA SER A 190 18.33 -17.51 -4.44
C SER A 190 17.82 -16.21 -5.07
N ILE A 191 16.73 -15.70 -4.49
CA ILE A 191 16.26 -14.32 -4.67
C ILE A 191 16.30 -13.62 -3.32
N TYR A 192 16.31 -12.30 -3.32
CA TYR A 192 16.29 -11.54 -2.09
C TYR A 192 14.96 -10.78 -1.96
N VAL A 193 14.42 -10.78 -0.74
CA VAL A 193 13.28 -9.92 -0.38
C VAL A 193 13.78 -8.94 0.65
N ALA A 194 13.77 -7.65 0.31
CA ALA A 194 14.16 -6.56 1.18
C ALA A 194 12.92 -5.76 1.60
N GLY A 195 12.96 -5.16 2.78
CA GLY A 195 11.89 -4.31 3.27
C GLY A 195 12.43 -3.10 4.03
N THR A 196 11.74 -1.98 3.88
CA THR A 196 12.08 -0.75 4.62
C THR A 196 11.00 -0.38 5.61
N GLU A 197 11.42 0.33 6.65
CA GLU A 197 10.52 1.05 7.54
C GLU A 197 9.88 2.26 6.83
N ASN A 198 8.98 2.96 7.54
CA ASN A 198 8.20 4.04 6.97
C ASN A 198 9.06 5.20 6.41
N TYR A 199 8.60 5.73 5.28
CA TYR A 199 9.32 6.78 4.53
C TYR A 199 9.02 8.20 5.01
N ASP A 200 7.80 8.47 5.46
CA ASP A 200 7.38 9.85 5.78
C ASP A 200 7.33 10.08 7.31
N LYS A 201 6.17 9.97 7.92
CA LYS A 201 5.99 10.26 9.36
C LYS A 201 5.59 8.99 10.12
N PRO A 202 6.44 8.48 11.00
CA PRO A 202 7.84 8.86 11.25
C PRO A 202 8.77 8.41 10.12
N LYS A 203 9.79 9.22 9.79
CA LYS A 203 10.79 8.83 8.79
C LYS A 203 11.86 7.95 9.44
N ARG A 204 11.80 6.63 9.16
CA ARG A 204 12.73 5.62 9.69
C ARG A 204 13.37 4.76 8.61
N THR A 205 13.00 4.98 7.36
CA THR A 205 13.52 4.23 6.23
C THR A 205 15.02 4.34 6.06
N ASN A 206 15.66 3.23 5.71
CA ASN A 206 17.05 3.18 5.29
C ASN A 206 17.22 2.14 4.18
N VAL A 207 17.05 2.57 2.93
CA VAL A 207 17.12 1.72 1.74
C VAL A 207 18.49 1.05 1.59
N ARG A 208 19.57 1.81 1.82
CA ARG A 208 20.94 1.26 1.70
C ARG A 208 21.20 0.15 2.71
N LYS A 209 20.76 0.32 3.97
CA LYS A 209 20.85 -0.72 5.00
C LYS A 209 20.06 -1.96 4.59
N ALA A 210 18.85 -1.79 4.07
CA ALA A 210 18.01 -2.90 3.63
C ALA A 210 18.64 -3.74 2.51
N LEU A 211 19.47 -3.12 1.67
CA LEU A 211 20.08 -3.76 0.49
C LEU A 211 21.57 -4.11 0.68
N TYR A 212 22.18 -3.70 1.79
CA TYR A 212 23.61 -3.91 2.04
C TYR A 212 23.96 -5.40 2.11
N GLY A 213 24.98 -5.82 1.36
CA GLY A 213 25.45 -7.21 1.35
C GLY A 213 24.73 -8.14 0.37
N ILE A 214 23.72 -7.66 -0.37
CA ILE A 214 23.10 -8.44 -1.45
C ILE A 214 24.11 -8.59 -2.59
N ARG A 215 24.25 -9.82 -3.10
CA ARG A 215 25.21 -10.13 -4.17
C ARG A 215 24.83 -9.40 -5.47
N PRO A 216 25.81 -8.77 -6.14
CA PRO A 216 25.57 -8.18 -7.46
C PRO A 216 24.97 -9.19 -8.45
N GLY A 217 24.02 -8.71 -9.28
CA GLY A 217 23.33 -9.55 -10.26
C GLY A 217 22.15 -10.37 -9.70
N SER A 218 21.91 -10.33 -8.38
CA SER A 218 20.75 -11.00 -7.79
C SER A 218 19.44 -10.28 -8.14
N PHE A 219 18.35 -11.05 -8.22
CA PHE A 219 17.00 -10.48 -8.23
C PHE A 219 16.63 -10.04 -6.81
N VAL A 220 16.14 -8.82 -6.69
CA VAL A 220 15.68 -8.21 -5.45
C VAL A 220 14.24 -7.76 -5.59
N LEU A 221 13.38 -8.31 -4.74
CA LEU A 221 12.04 -7.83 -4.47
C LEU A 221 12.08 -6.89 -3.27
N MET A 222 11.65 -5.63 -3.45
CA MET A 222 11.58 -4.65 -2.37
C MET A 222 10.14 -4.46 -1.89
N LEU A 223 9.94 -4.46 -0.59
CA LEU A 223 8.68 -4.09 0.06
C LEU A 223 8.84 -2.69 0.66
N GLN A 224 7.96 -1.78 0.27
CA GLN A 224 7.88 -0.41 0.76
C GLN A 224 6.40 -0.03 0.90
N HIS A 225 6.01 0.65 1.97
CA HIS A 225 4.62 1.07 2.08
C HIS A 225 4.29 2.24 1.15
N ILE A 226 5.06 3.34 1.24
CA ILE A 226 4.80 4.59 0.51
C ILE A 226 5.46 4.56 -0.87
N PRO A 227 4.71 4.60 -1.99
CA PRO A 227 5.26 4.43 -3.34
C PRO A 227 6.22 5.56 -3.75
N LYS A 228 6.09 6.76 -3.21
CA LYS A 228 7.00 7.87 -3.46
C LYS A 228 8.46 7.54 -3.12
N GLN A 229 8.70 6.66 -2.16
CA GLN A 229 10.03 6.20 -1.75
C GLN A 229 10.75 5.44 -2.87
N TRP A 230 10.05 4.83 -3.83
CA TRP A 230 10.64 4.02 -4.89
C TRP A 230 11.80 4.70 -5.62
N ARG A 231 11.75 6.02 -5.78
CA ARG A 231 12.85 6.79 -6.41
C ARG A 231 14.19 6.64 -5.69
N GLU A 232 14.17 6.46 -4.36
CA GLU A 232 15.41 6.26 -3.58
C GLU A 232 16.08 4.91 -3.89
N THR A 233 15.39 3.99 -4.57
CA THR A 233 15.90 2.67 -4.96
C THR A 233 16.49 2.63 -6.37
N TRP A 234 16.35 3.69 -7.16
CA TRP A 234 16.81 3.70 -8.54
C TRP A 234 18.33 3.62 -8.66
N PRO A 235 18.86 2.93 -9.69
CA PRO A 235 20.30 2.80 -9.92
C PRO A 235 21.03 4.14 -9.97
N SER A 236 20.40 5.14 -10.58
CA SER A 236 20.95 6.51 -10.70
C SER A 236 20.99 7.28 -9.37
N ILE A 237 20.31 6.81 -8.33
CA ILE A 237 20.17 7.50 -7.04
C ILE A 237 20.83 6.72 -5.91
N ILE A 238 20.55 5.41 -5.80
CA ILE A 238 20.92 4.62 -4.62
C ILE A 238 22.43 4.50 -4.41
N ASN A 239 23.21 4.55 -5.48
CA ASN A 239 24.66 4.43 -5.45
C ASN A 239 25.39 5.78 -5.53
N LYS A 240 24.67 6.90 -5.40
CA LYS A 240 25.27 8.21 -5.26
C LYS A 240 25.56 8.47 -3.78
N GLU A 241 26.83 8.77 -3.45
CA GLU A 241 27.18 9.27 -2.11
C GLU A 241 26.68 10.71 -1.97
N LYS A 242 26.31 11.07 -0.74
CA LYS A 242 26.03 12.45 -0.35
C LYS A 242 27.18 12.92 0.53
N ASP A 243 27.69 14.13 0.29
CA ASP A 243 28.61 14.79 1.20
C ASP A 243 27.92 15.29 2.47
N GLU A 244 28.69 15.91 3.37
CA GLU A 244 28.16 16.45 4.64
C GLU A 244 27.12 17.53 4.43
N ASP A 245 27.10 18.19 3.27
CA ASP A 245 26.15 19.23 2.87
C ASP A 245 24.91 18.65 2.17
N GLY A 246 24.89 17.34 1.91
CA GLY A 246 23.77 16.63 1.25
C GLY A 246 23.86 16.61 -0.27
N ASP A 247 24.93 17.09 -0.85
CA ASP A 247 25.19 17.03 -2.27
C ASP A 247 25.66 15.64 -2.70
N VAL A 248 25.25 15.24 -3.90
CA VAL A 248 25.49 13.90 -4.43
C VAL A 248 26.91 13.77 -4.98
N ILE A 249 27.73 12.92 -4.36
CA ILE A 249 29.06 12.58 -4.82
C ILE A 249 29.01 11.28 -5.65
N GLY A 250 29.82 11.22 -6.69
CA GLY A 250 29.91 10.02 -7.55
C GLY A 250 30.48 8.78 -6.85
N PRO A 251 30.34 7.58 -7.43
CA PRO A 251 30.72 6.32 -6.80
C PRO A 251 32.25 6.08 -6.88
N ASP A 252 33.00 6.52 -5.88
CA ASP A 252 34.43 6.27 -5.80
C ASP A 252 34.83 5.01 -5.01
N ARG A 253 33.87 4.29 -4.42
CA ARG A 253 34.14 3.03 -3.71
C ARG A 253 33.28 1.88 -4.23
N LYS A 254 33.89 0.95 -4.96
CA LYS A 254 33.24 -0.28 -5.48
C LYS A 254 32.62 -1.15 -4.38
N ASP A 255 33.14 -1.07 -3.15
CA ASP A 255 32.70 -1.89 -2.01
C ASP A 255 31.42 -1.40 -1.33
N SER A 256 30.91 -0.22 -1.70
CA SER A 256 29.69 0.38 -1.14
C SER A 256 28.45 0.28 -2.06
N LEU A 257 28.62 -0.28 -3.26
CA LEU A 257 27.52 -0.41 -4.21
C LEU A 257 26.47 -1.41 -3.71
N VAL A 258 25.20 -1.02 -3.75
CA VAL A 258 24.06 -1.89 -3.45
C VAL A 258 23.31 -2.24 -4.72
N VAL A 259 22.65 -3.40 -4.72
CA VAL A 259 21.84 -3.87 -5.86
C VAL A 259 20.50 -3.15 -5.86
N ALA A 260 20.21 -2.40 -6.92
CA ALA A 260 18.88 -1.79 -7.09
C ALA A 260 17.80 -2.89 -7.24
N PRO A 261 16.67 -2.78 -6.55
CA PRO A 261 15.55 -3.72 -6.69
C PRO A 261 14.94 -3.69 -8.09
N GLN A 262 14.73 -4.86 -8.69
CA GLN A 262 14.07 -4.95 -9.99
C GLN A 262 12.55 -4.89 -9.89
N LEU A 263 11.99 -5.28 -8.75
CA LEU A 263 10.56 -5.16 -8.46
C LEU A 263 10.36 -4.59 -7.06
N THR A 264 9.53 -3.56 -6.96
CA THR A 264 9.07 -2.97 -5.68
C THR A 264 7.57 -3.13 -5.57
N LEU A 265 7.08 -3.45 -4.37
CA LEU A 265 5.66 -3.53 -4.05
C LEU A 265 5.33 -2.46 -2.99
N SER A 266 4.24 -1.72 -3.23
CA SER A 266 3.77 -0.65 -2.34
C SER A 266 2.24 -0.64 -2.19
N GLY A 267 1.76 0.03 -1.14
CA GLY A 267 0.34 0.32 -0.89
C GLY A 267 0.07 1.82 -0.71
N HIS A 268 -0.50 2.18 0.45
CA HIS A 268 -0.65 3.55 0.97
C HIS A 268 -1.72 4.43 0.30
N THR A 269 -1.82 4.43 -1.02
CA THR A 269 -2.65 5.40 -1.74
C THR A 269 -4.11 5.02 -1.86
N HIS A 270 -4.43 3.73 -1.61
CA HIS A 270 -5.76 3.13 -1.78
C HIS A 270 -6.40 3.39 -3.17
N ALA A 271 -5.61 3.74 -4.20
CA ALA A 271 -6.12 4.30 -5.45
C ALA A 271 -7.12 5.46 -5.22
N GLY A 272 -6.92 6.22 -4.12
CA GLY A 272 -7.74 7.34 -3.68
C GLY A 272 -9.07 6.97 -3.01
N GLN A 273 -9.40 5.70 -2.79
CA GLN A 273 -10.66 5.13 -2.28
C GLN A 273 -11.92 5.57 -3.06
N VAL A 274 -11.96 6.80 -3.56
CA VAL A 274 -13.06 7.36 -4.36
C VAL A 274 -12.52 7.77 -5.72
N SER A 275 -13.08 7.18 -6.78
CA SER A 275 -12.77 7.52 -8.18
C SER A 275 -14.09 7.77 -8.92
N VAL A 276 -14.25 8.97 -9.46
CA VAL A 276 -15.42 9.35 -10.25
C VAL A 276 -14.97 9.70 -11.66
N LEU A 277 -15.43 8.97 -12.66
CA LEU A 277 -15.03 9.13 -14.06
C LEU A 277 -13.49 9.09 -14.25
N GLY A 278 -12.80 8.27 -13.47
CA GLY A 278 -11.34 8.14 -13.51
C GLY A 278 -10.58 9.22 -12.72
N LEU A 279 -11.25 10.24 -12.22
CA LEU A 279 -10.66 11.26 -11.36
C LEU A 279 -10.65 10.77 -9.92
N ARG A 280 -9.50 10.78 -9.29
CA ARG A 280 -9.30 10.33 -7.89
C ARG A 280 -8.36 11.27 -7.14
N PRO A 281 -8.52 11.45 -5.82
CA PRO A 281 -7.66 12.32 -5.02
C PRO A 281 -6.17 11.97 -5.12
N SER A 282 -5.85 10.67 -5.19
CA SER A 282 -4.47 10.18 -5.27
C SER A 282 -3.77 10.43 -6.60
N MET A 283 -4.47 10.83 -7.67
CA MET A 283 -3.87 11.06 -9.01
C MET A 283 -2.77 12.12 -9.03
N PHE A 284 -2.70 12.97 -8.02
CA PHE A 284 -1.64 13.96 -7.84
C PHE A 284 -0.45 13.42 -7.01
N THR A 285 -0.58 12.19 -6.48
CA THR A 285 0.50 11.50 -5.78
C THR A 285 1.32 10.70 -6.79
N PRO A 286 2.65 10.81 -6.79
CA PRO A 286 3.47 9.99 -7.68
C PRO A 286 3.22 8.49 -7.45
N TYR A 287 3.07 7.73 -8.54
CA TYR A 287 2.93 6.27 -8.53
C TYR A 287 1.70 5.77 -7.75
N ASP A 288 0.58 6.45 -7.91
CA ASP A 288 -0.60 6.26 -7.06
C ASP A 288 -1.28 4.89 -7.18
N TYR A 289 -1.23 4.23 -8.34
CA TYR A 289 -1.88 2.93 -8.55
C TYR A 289 -1.44 2.22 -9.82
N GLY A 290 -1.15 0.93 -9.73
CA GLY A 290 -0.82 0.09 -10.86
C GLY A 290 0.67 -0.15 -11.04
N LEU A 291 1.06 -0.57 -12.24
CA LEU A 291 2.44 -0.89 -12.60
C LEU A 291 3.13 0.32 -13.23
N PHE A 292 4.33 0.61 -12.73
CA PHE A 292 5.23 1.64 -13.24
C PHE A 292 6.58 1.00 -13.58
N GLU A 293 7.27 1.56 -14.58
CA GLU A 293 8.61 1.12 -14.98
C GLU A 293 9.49 2.34 -15.27
N GLU A 294 10.59 2.47 -14.54
CA GLU A 294 11.60 3.51 -14.73
C GLU A 294 12.99 2.97 -14.42
N GLU A 295 13.99 3.37 -15.18
CA GLU A 295 15.41 2.96 -15.03
C GLU A 295 15.62 1.44 -14.99
N GLY A 296 14.76 0.65 -15.64
CA GLY A 296 14.80 -0.82 -15.61
C GLY A 296 14.29 -1.44 -14.33
N CYS A 297 13.76 -0.63 -13.41
CA CYS A 297 13.09 -1.06 -12.19
C CYS A 297 11.57 -0.98 -12.37
N GLN A 298 10.84 -1.86 -11.68
CA GLN A 298 9.38 -1.89 -11.72
C GLN A 298 8.81 -1.65 -10.33
N LEU A 299 7.71 -0.93 -10.26
CA LEU A 299 6.91 -0.72 -9.05
C LEU A 299 5.48 -1.13 -9.31
N TYR A 300 4.89 -1.91 -8.41
CA TYR A 300 3.45 -2.09 -8.36
C TYR A 300 2.87 -1.48 -7.09
N THR A 301 1.96 -0.52 -7.25
CA THR A 301 1.20 0.09 -6.15
C THR A 301 -0.22 -0.47 -6.15
N THR A 302 -0.60 -1.17 -5.07
CA THR A 302 -1.94 -1.75 -4.92
C THR A 302 -2.95 -0.74 -4.38
N SER A 303 -4.24 -0.99 -4.65
CA SER A 303 -5.33 -0.23 -4.03
C SER A 303 -5.63 -0.66 -2.59
N GLY A 304 -4.97 -1.70 -2.08
CA GLY A 304 -5.22 -2.24 -0.75
C GLY A 304 -6.55 -2.97 -0.59
N LEU A 305 -6.75 -3.60 0.57
CA LEU A 305 -7.97 -4.34 0.90
C LEU A 305 -9.02 -3.49 1.61
N GLY A 306 -8.63 -2.78 2.66
CA GLY A 306 -9.50 -1.95 3.47
C GLY A 306 -9.43 -0.46 3.13
N GLY A 307 -9.31 0.35 4.15
CA GLY A 307 -9.17 1.79 4.04
C GLY A 307 -9.45 2.47 5.38
N THR A 308 -8.92 3.66 5.55
CA THR A 308 -9.08 4.45 6.78
C THR A 308 -10.53 4.78 7.10
N VAL A 309 -11.37 4.89 6.06
CA VAL A 309 -12.83 4.99 6.15
C VAL A 309 -13.47 3.88 5.33
N PRO A 310 -14.58 3.26 5.79
CA PRO A 310 -15.18 2.10 5.12
C PRO A 310 -16.04 2.48 3.92
N ILE A 311 -15.48 3.25 2.98
CA ILE A 311 -16.16 3.71 1.76
C ILE A 311 -15.22 3.54 0.57
N ARG A 312 -15.68 2.88 -0.49
CA ARG A 312 -14.99 2.81 -1.77
C ARG A 312 -15.96 3.07 -2.92
N ILE A 313 -15.56 3.93 -3.85
CA ILE A 313 -16.33 4.24 -5.06
C ILE A 313 -15.35 4.24 -6.24
N GLY A 314 -15.51 3.31 -7.18
CA GLY A 314 -14.66 3.23 -8.37
C GLY A 314 -13.19 2.79 -8.13
N ALA A 315 -12.75 2.69 -6.88
CA ALA A 315 -11.45 2.17 -6.47
C ALA A 315 -11.66 0.83 -5.74
N THR A 316 -11.80 -0.25 -6.50
CA THR A 316 -12.06 -1.60 -5.96
C THR A 316 -10.87 -2.09 -5.15
N ALA A 317 -11.13 -2.67 -3.96
CA ALA A 317 -10.11 -3.37 -3.18
C ALA A 317 -9.51 -4.53 -3.97
N GLU A 318 -8.23 -4.83 -3.77
CA GLU A 318 -7.58 -5.89 -4.55
C GLU A 318 -6.55 -6.70 -3.77
N ILE A 319 -6.49 -7.98 -4.16
CA ILE A 319 -5.38 -8.89 -3.92
C ILE A 319 -4.63 -9.01 -5.25
N VAL A 320 -3.31 -8.87 -5.24
CA VAL A 320 -2.50 -8.90 -6.47
C VAL A 320 -1.68 -10.18 -6.52
N VAL A 321 -1.94 -10.98 -7.54
CA VAL A 321 -1.16 -12.20 -7.83
C VAL A 321 -0.14 -11.88 -8.91
N ILE A 322 1.13 -11.92 -8.55
CA ILE A 322 2.26 -11.61 -9.42
C ILE A 322 2.96 -12.91 -9.79
N THR A 323 3.06 -13.20 -11.08
CA THR A 323 3.85 -14.33 -11.59
C THR A 323 5.16 -13.79 -12.16
N LEU A 324 6.29 -14.20 -11.59
CA LEU A 324 7.60 -13.84 -12.11
C LEU A 324 7.96 -14.70 -13.30
N LYS A 325 8.47 -14.08 -14.37
CA LYS A 325 9.02 -14.75 -15.53
C LYS A 325 10.36 -14.16 -15.95
N ARG A 326 11.19 -14.99 -16.51
CA ARG A 326 12.45 -14.55 -17.14
C ARG A 326 12.14 -13.77 -18.42
N LYS A 327 12.91 -12.67 -18.60
CA LYS A 327 12.83 -11.87 -19.84
C LYS A 327 13.67 -12.51 -20.92
#